data_8ac312081db53424e58f25e2c1ea8586
#
_entry.id   8ac312081db53424e58f25e2c1ea8586
#
_cell.length_a   1.000
_cell.length_b   1.000
_cell.length_c   1.000
_cell.angle_alpha   90.00
_cell.angle_beta   90.00
_cell.angle_gamma   90.00
#
_symmetry.space_group_name_H-M   'P 1'
#
loop_
_entity.id
_entity.type
_entity.pdbx_description
1 polymer ?
#
loop_
_entity_poly.entity_id
_entity_poly.type
_entity_poly.pdbx_seq_one_letter_code
_entity_poly.pdbx_strand_id
1 'polypeptide(L)'
;MKRILRIAAKVIGALLLLIILALAGLKLYLDATYFDGYDAKAPFNVEVAEEKELPAGQWTKFYYDGFRGARVPAVMLRPAGEAGPWPCLVFLHGIGDDKNFMMRHKLEEPFVRAGFVFVCFDQLMRGERKLKDKSKSAEAEAFRVRAAHTVNDTRRLLDYLMTRPDIATNRIYLVGASYGAITGATAAAFDERFRAAALIYGGGDLNKLLSAEMIHNELGAWGPLAKTIAWYFGSVFDPVKYVGRIAPRPLLLQNAKADTLVAPAAARALQEAAKEPKTVLWYEGDHLGKTRDLDAELAMRVLMDALKFLQEVDTKAVAANRRPEPK
;
A
#
# COMPACT_ATOMS: atom_id res chain seq x y z
N MET A 1 3.45 55.80 23.42
CA MET A 1 2.69 54.98 22.45
C MET A 1 3.62 54.20 21.50
N LYS A 2 4.45 54.83 20.67
CA LYS A 2 5.34 54.11 19.67
C LYS A 2 6.32 53.10 20.31
N ARG A 3 6.88 53.35 21.52
CA ARG A 3 7.80 52.44 22.23
C ARG A 3 7.07 51.14 22.70
N ILE A 4 5.85 51.27 23.24
CA ILE A 4 5.03 50.16 23.72
C ILE A 4 4.62 49.26 22.53
N LEU A 5 4.20 49.85 21.40
CA LEU A 5 3.86 49.13 20.17
C LEU A 5 5.05 48.34 19.63
N ARG A 6 6.29 48.91 19.67
CA ARG A 6 7.50 48.20 19.24
C ARG A 6 7.85 47.02 20.17
N ILE A 7 7.66 47.16 21.46
CA ILE A 7 7.88 46.07 22.43
C ILE A 7 6.84 44.97 22.20
N ALA A 8 5.57 45.32 22.09
CA ALA A 8 4.50 44.38 21.81
C ALA A 8 4.73 43.59 20.48
N ALA A 9 5.15 44.30 19.42
CA ALA A 9 5.48 43.64 18.14
C ALA A 9 6.67 42.67 18.28
N LYS A 10 7.71 43.01 19.05
CA LYS A 10 8.83 42.08 19.30
C LYS A 10 8.41 40.88 20.13
N VAL A 11 7.58 41.04 21.14
CA VAL A 11 7.05 39.94 21.96
C VAL A 11 6.17 39.03 21.11
N ILE A 12 5.25 39.56 20.29
CA ILE A 12 4.43 38.79 19.38
C ILE A 12 5.31 38.05 18.37
N GLY A 13 6.30 38.71 17.78
CA GLY A 13 7.23 38.06 16.83
C GLY A 13 8.02 36.92 17.47
N ALA A 14 8.49 37.10 18.73
CA ALA A 14 9.17 36.04 19.47
C ALA A 14 8.24 34.86 19.78
N LEU A 15 6.98 35.12 20.18
CA LEU A 15 5.98 34.07 20.41
C LEU A 15 5.64 33.31 19.12
N LEU A 16 5.46 33.99 18.01
CA LEU A 16 5.22 33.36 16.71
C LEU A 16 6.40 32.47 16.28
N LEU A 17 7.63 32.97 16.49
CA LEU A 17 8.84 32.18 16.20
C LEU A 17 8.89 30.90 17.05
N LEU A 18 8.60 31.01 18.35
CA LEU A 18 8.55 29.84 19.24
C LEU A 18 7.49 28.83 18.81
N ILE A 19 6.31 29.29 18.40
CA ILE A 19 5.26 28.41 17.88
C ILE A 19 5.73 27.70 16.61
N ILE A 20 6.36 28.44 15.68
CA ILE A 20 6.88 27.84 14.44
C ILE A 20 7.94 26.78 14.74
N LEU A 21 8.87 27.08 15.65
CA LEU A 21 9.92 26.13 16.06
C LEU A 21 9.33 24.89 16.76
N ALA A 22 8.31 25.07 17.61
CA ALA A 22 7.61 23.96 18.25
C ALA A 22 6.87 23.08 17.24
N LEU A 23 6.17 23.67 16.27
CA LEU A 23 5.51 22.94 15.19
C LEU A 23 6.53 22.22 14.30
N ALA A 24 7.64 22.84 13.96
CA ALA A 24 8.71 22.20 13.19
C ALA A 24 9.31 21.01 13.95
N GLY A 25 9.61 21.19 15.25
CA GLY A 25 10.11 20.10 16.11
C GLY A 25 9.12 18.95 16.24
N LEU A 26 7.83 19.26 16.43
CA LEU A 26 6.77 18.25 16.46
C LEU A 26 6.69 17.49 15.13
N LYS A 27 6.74 18.19 14.00
CA LYS A 27 6.75 17.55 12.68
C LYS A 27 7.93 16.60 12.52
N LEU A 28 9.13 17.03 12.85
CA LEU A 28 10.33 16.19 12.76
C LEU A 28 10.20 14.93 13.64
N TYR A 29 9.68 15.08 14.85
CA TYR A 29 9.43 13.96 15.74
C TYR A 29 8.40 12.97 15.17
N LEU A 30 7.24 13.48 14.70
CA LEU A 30 6.18 12.66 14.11
C LEU A 30 6.66 11.94 12.86
N ASP A 31 7.44 12.60 11.99
CA ASP A 31 7.99 12.00 10.79
C ASP A 31 9.04 10.93 11.13
N ALA A 32 9.92 11.17 12.09
CA ALA A 32 10.96 10.25 12.50
C ALA A 32 10.40 8.95 13.12
N THR A 33 9.26 9.06 13.82
CA THR A 33 8.66 7.94 14.56
C THR A 33 7.47 7.31 13.85
N TYR A 34 7.11 7.77 12.65
CA TYR A 34 5.89 7.37 11.97
C TYR A 34 5.78 5.86 11.71
N PHE A 35 6.87 5.23 11.28
CA PHE A 35 6.93 3.81 11.00
C PHE A 35 7.55 2.97 12.11
N ASP A 36 7.89 3.58 13.25
CA ASP A 36 8.56 2.89 14.36
C ASP A 36 7.63 1.89 15.05
N GLY A 37 8.24 0.83 15.59
CA GLY A 37 7.56 -0.21 16.35
C GLY A 37 7.29 -1.50 15.56
N TYR A 38 7.89 -1.65 14.35
CA TYR A 38 7.96 -2.95 13.71
C TYR A 38 8.89 -3.87 14.49
N ASP A 39 8.38 -5.07 14.83
CA ASP A 39 9.15 -6.12 15.48
C ASP A 39 8.97 -7.44 14.72
N ALA A 40 10.01 -7.88 14.02
CA ALA A 40 10.00 -9.14 13.27
C ALA A 40 9.95 -10.38 14.18
N LYS A 41 10.31 -10.25 15.48
CA LYS A 41 10.34 -11.36 16.46
C LYS A 41 9.05 -11.50 17.25
N ALA A 42 8.14 -10.51 17.17
CA ALA A 42 6.85 -10.59 17.87
C ALA A 42 6.08 -11.85 17.41
N PRO A 43 5.35 -12.53 18.29
CA PRO A 43 4.55 -13.68 17.91
C PRO A 43 3.48 -13.31 16.89
N PHE A 44 3.10 -14.24 16.03
CA PHE A 44 2.04 -14.03 15.02
C PHE A 44 0.67 -14.36 15.57
N ASN A 45 0.58 -15.24 16.57
CA ASN A 45 -0.67 -15.75 17.16
C ASN A 45 -1.72 -16.07 16.08
N VAL A 46 -1.29 -16.82 15.06
CA VAL A 46 -2.15 -17.14 13.92
C VAL A 46 -3.31 -18.02 14.37
N GLU A 47 -4.50 -17.62 13.96
CA GLU A 47 -5.75 -18.35 14.20
C GLU A 47 -6.47 -18.55 12.88
N VAL A 48 -6.67 -19.80 12.49
CA VAL A 48 -7.48 -20.15 11.33
C VAL A 48 -8.95 -20.10 11.76
N ALA A 49 -9.72 -19.21 11.15
CA ALA A 49 -11.13 -19.02 11.47
C ALA A 49 -12.06 -19.83 10.56
N GLU A 50 -11.68 -20.04 9.33
CA GLU A 50 -12.51 -20.74 8.35
C GLU A 50 -11.66 -21.28 7.20
N GLU A 51 -11.99 -22.47 6.71
CA GLU A 51 -11.41 -23.07 5.53
C GLU A 51 -12.52 -23.59 4.59
N LYS A 52 -12.33 -23.44 3.29
CA LYS A 52 -13.26 -23.89 2.25
C LYS A 52 -12.50 -24.36 1.02
N GLU A 53 -13.00 -25.39 0.39
CA GLU A 53 -12.59 -25.74 -0.96
C GLU A 53 -13.41 -24.93 -1.97
N LEU A 54 -12.71 -24.23 -2.87
CA LEU A 54 -13.28 -23.48 -3.98
C LEU A 54 -12.80 -24.07 -5.29
N PRO A 55 -13.49 -23.81 -6.41
CA PRO A 55 -13.05 -24.31 -7.74
C PRO A 55 -11.62 -23.91 -8.12
N ALA A 56 -11.13 -22.77 -7.61
CA ALA A 56 -9.77 -22.28 -7.85
C ALA A 56 -8.73 -22.86 -6.89
N GLY A 57 -9.15 -23.42 -5.74
CA GLY A 57 -8.24 -23.96 -4.74
C GLY A 57 -8.75 -23.85 -3.31
N GLN A 58 -7.88 -24.04 -2.33
CA GLN A 58 -8.23 -23.99 -0.92
C GLN A 58 -8.20 -22.55 -0.40
N TRP A 59 -9.34 -22.07 0.02
CA TRP A 59 -9.49 -20.76 0.66
C TRP A 59 -9.44 -20.90 2.18
N THR A 60 -8.67 -20.00 2.82
CA THR A 60 -8.51 -19.94 4.27
C THR A 60 -8.69 -18.51 4.75
N LYS A 61 -9.59 -18.28 5.72
CA LYS A 61 -9.65 -17.06 6.50
C LYS A 61 -8.87 -17.26 7.79
N PHE A 62 -7.98 -16.33 8.09
CA PHE A 62 -7.17 -16.37 9.30
C PHE A 62 -6.96 -14.98 9.88
N TYR A 63 -6.53 -14.95 11.14
CA TYR A 63 -6.10 -13.76 11.83
C TYR A 63 -4.64 -13.90 12.22
N TYR A 64 -3.90 -12.80 12.21
CA TYR A 64 -2.54 -12.75 12.73
C TYR A 64 -2.31 -11.45 13.52
N ASP A 65 -1.32 -11.44 14.40
CA ASP A 65 -0.92 -10.24 15.10
C ASP A 65 0.03 -9.44 14.21
N GLY A 66 -0.47 -8.32 13.73
CA GLY A 66 0.23 -7.38 12.88
C GLY A 66 1.03 -6.34 13.67
N PHE A 67 1.10 -5.15 13.13
CA PHE A 67 1.82 -4.02 13.70
C PHE A 67 1.30 -3.65 15.09
N ARG A 68 2.21 -3.55 16.07
CA ARG A 68 1.90 -3.24 17.49
C ARG A 68 0.86 -4.19 18.10
N GLY A 69 0.87 -5.46 17.69
CA GLY A 69 -0.07 -6.48 18.19
C GLY A 69 -1.51 -6.30 17.72
N ALA A 70 -1.77 -5.47 16.73
CA ALA A 70 -3.12 -5.30 16.17
C ALA A 70 -3.58 -6.60 15.50
N ARG A 71 -4.78 -7.07 15.85
CA ARG A 71 -5.38 -8.26 15.23
C ARG A 71 -5.77 -7.96 13.77
N VAL A 72 -5.18 -8.66 12.82
CA VAL A 72 -5.33 -8.42 11.39
C VAL A 72 -6.05 -9.60 10.73
N PRO A 73 -7.28 -9.41 10.23
CA PRO A 73 -8.00 -10.40 9.44
C PRO A 73 -7.40 -10.52 8.04
N ALA A 74 -7.14 -11.73 7.59
CA ALA A 74 -6.59 -12.02 6.27
C ALA A 74 -7.33 -13.19 5.62
N VAL A 75 -7.19 -13.28 4.29
CA VAL A 75 -7.62 -14.42 3.49
C VAL A 75 -6.45 -14.88 2.63
N MET A 76 -6.38 -16.20 2.46
CA MET A 76 -5.42 -16.86 1.59
C MET A 76 -6.17 -17.80 0.65
N LEU A 77 -5.82 -17.81 -0.62
CA LEU A 77 -6.30 -18.79 -1.59
C LEU A 77 -5.09 -19.50 -2.20
N ARG A 78 -4.98 -20.79 -1.94
CA ARG A 78 -3.91 -21.66 -2.45
C ARG A 78 -4.39 -22.39 -3.69
N PRO A 79 -3.55 -22.60 -4.72
CA PRO A 79 -3.91 -23.36 -5.90
C PRO A 79 -4.39 -24.78 -5.56
N ALA A 80 -5.33 -25.30 -6.36
CA ALA A 80 -5.72 -26.71 -6.28
C ALA A 80 -4.64 -27.60 -6.92
N GLY A 81 -4.55 -28.85 -6.49
CA GLY A 81 -3.73 -29.88 -7.11
C GLY A 81 -2.37 -30.09 -6.46
N GLU A 82 -1.29 -29.67 -7.11
CA GLU A 82 0.09 -29.99 -6.70
C GLU A 82 0.45 -29.46 -5.30
N ALA A 83 1.32 -30.17 -4.60
CA ALA A 83 1.89 -29.67 -3.36
C ALA A 83 2.93 -28.60 -3.67
N GLY A 84 2.92 -27.48 -2.88
CA GLY A 84 3.92 -26.41 -2.99
C GLY A 84 5.38 -26.89 -2.87
N PRO A 85 6.34 -25.99 -2.66
CA PRO A 85 6.10 -24.59 -2.33
C PRO A 85 5.75 -23.71 -3.54
N TRP A 86 4.71 -22.91 -3.38
CA TRP A 86 4.21 -22.01 -4.44
C TRP A 86 4.78 -20.59 -4.33
N PRO A 87 4.89 -19.85 -5.45
CA PRO A 87 5.06 -18.41 -5.39
C PRO A 87 3.86 -17.77 -4.70
N CYS A 88 4.06 -16.67 -4.02
CA CYS A 88 3.02 -16.01 -3.25
C CYS A 88 2.84 -14.55 -3.70
N LEU A 89 1.59 -14.15 -3.86
CA LEU A 89 1.17 -12.79 -4.16
C LEU A 89 0.48 -12.18 -2.95
N VAL A 90 1.06 -11.13 -2.36
CA VAL A 90 0.42 -10.29 -1.36
C VAL A 90 -0.28 -9.12 -2.07
N PHE A 91 -1.60 -9.05 -1.93
CA PHE A 91 -2.43 -8.00 -2.54
C PHE A 91 -2.84 -6.96 -1.51
N LEU A 92 -2.64 -5.67 -1.84
CA LEU A 92 -3.09 -4.53 -1.05
C LEU A 92 -4.24 -3.84 -1.78
N HIS A 93 -5.42 -3.86 -1.17
CA HIS A 93 -6.65 -3.32 -1.77
C HIS A 93 -6.74 -1.79 -1.73
N GLY A 94 -7.66 -1.21 -2.49
CA GLY A 94 -7.97 0.22 -2.53
C GLY A 94 -8.54 0.77 -1.23
N ILE A 95 -8.65 2.10 -1.15
CA ILE A 95 -9.07 2.79 0.09
C ILE A 95 -10.51 2.46 0.49
N GLY A 96 -11.38 2.13 -0.48
CA GLY A 96 -12.79 1.82 -0.29
C GLY A 96 -13.08 0.33 0.01
N ASP A 97 -12.10 -0.54 -0.23
CA ASP A 97 -12.26 -1.99 -0.30
C ASP A 97 -11.90 -2.72 1.00
N ASP A 98 -11.98 -4.04 0.96
CA ASP A 98 -11.57 -4.96 2.02
C ASP A 98 -10.85 -6.20 1.42
N LYS A 99 -10.40 -7.10 2.29
CA LYS A 99 -9.67 -8.32 1.89
C LYS A 99 -10.41 -9.24 0.92
N ASN A 100 -11.74 -9.13 0.83
CA ASN A 100 -12.57 -9.98 -0.05
C ASN A 100 -12.88 -9.32 -1.40
N PHE A 101 -12.40 -8.08 -1.65
CA PHE A 101 -12.72 -7.35 -2.88
C PHE A 101 -12.42 -8.17 -4.15
N MET A 102 -11.20 -8.68 -4.27
CA MET A 102 -10.79 -9.47 -5.42
C MET A 102 -11.69 -10.71 -5.60
N MET A 103 -11.98 -11.43 -4.51
CA MET A 103 -12.80 -12.65 -4.53
C MET A 103 -14.27 -12.38 -4.89
N ARG A 104 -14.84 -11.26 -4.44
CA ARG A 104 -16.21 -10.88 -4.83
C ARG A 104 -16.37 -10.69 -6.34
N HIS A 105 -15.27 -10.27 -7.01
CA HIS A 105 -15.25 -10.03 -8.45
C HIS A 105 -14.49 -11.10 -9.24
N LYS A 106 -14.02 -12.18 -8.59
CA LYS A 106 -13.23 -13.30 -9.18
C LYS A 106 -11.95 -12.81 -9.90
N LEU A 107 -11.38 -11.71 -9.43
CA LEU A 107 -10.21 -11.08 -10.02
C LEU A 107 -8.89 -11.74 -9.57
N GLU A 108 -8.90 -12.52 -8.49
CA GLU A 108 -7.77 -13.30 -8.00
C GLU A 108 -7.57 -14.61 -8.77
N GLU A 109 -8.65 -15.16 -9.38
CA GLU A 109 -8.61 -16.48 -10.05
C GLU A 109 -7.48 -16.63 -11.09
N PRO A 110 -7.20 -15.66 -11.97
CA PRO A 110 -6.10 -15.78 -12.93
C PRO A 110 -4.74 -16.03 -12.27
N PHE A 111 -4.46 -15.37 -11.13
CA PHE A 111 -3.21 -15.54 -10.39
C PHE A 111 -3.13 -16.93 -9.76
N VAL A 112 -4.23 -17.38 -9.15
CA VAL A 112 -4.28 -18.71 -8.51
C VAL A 112 -4.17 -19.83 -9.55
N ARG A 113 -4.86 -19.71 -10.69
CA ARG A 113 -4.73 -20.65 -11.84
C ARG A 113 -3.33 -20.65 -12.45
N ALA A 114 -2.60 -19.54 -12.33
CA ALA A 114 -1.19 -19.44 -12.74
C ALA A 114 -0.22 -20.03 -11.68
N GLY A 115 -0.73 -20.63 -10.61
CA GLY A 115 0.05 -21.28 -9.56
C GLY A 115 0.52 -20.38 -8.44
N PHE A 116 0.01 -19.14 -8.29
CA PHE A 116 0.34 -18.26 -7.17
C PHE A 116 -0.62 -18.48 -6.01
N VAL A 117 -0.08 -18.56 -4.80
CA VAL A 117 -0.88 -18.32 -3.59
C VAL A 117 -1.25 -16.86 -3.55
N PHE A 118 -2.53 -16.56 -3.43
CA PHE A 118 -3.06 -15.21 -3.28
C PHE A 118 -3.33 -14.92 -1.80
N VAL A 119 -2.83 -13.81 -1.26
CA VAL A 119 -3.06 -13.38 0.12
C VAL A 119 -3.48 -11.92 0.15
N CYS A 120 -4.53 -11.61 0.92
CA CYS A 120 -4.99 -10.24 1.16
C CYS A 120 -5.44 -10.09 2.61
N PHE A 121 -5.28 -8.90 3.18
CA PHE A 121 -5.72 -8.61 4.56
C PHE A 121 -6.52 -7.30 4.64
N ASP A 122 -7.34 -7.16 5.67
CA ASP A 122 -8.05 -5.90 5.94
C ASP A 122 -7.08 -4.85 6.45
N GLN A 123 -6.92 -3.78 5.68
CA GLN A 123 -6.17 -2.61 6.12
C GLN A 123 -6.94 -1.88 7.23
N LEU A 124 -6.23 -1.09 8.05
CA LEU A 124 -6.86 -0.31 9.13
C LEU A 124 -8.04 0.52 8.58
N MET A 125 -9.13 0.62 9.33
CA MET A 125 -10.41 1.26 8.99
C MET A 125 -11.24 0.51 7.92
N ARG A 126 -10.88 -0.70 7.51
CA ARG A 126 -11.61 -1.46 6.47
C ARG A 126 -11.99 -2.86 6.94
N GLY A 127 -12.97 -3.44 6.25
CA GLY A 127 -13.44 -4.80 6.52
C GLY A 127 -13.82 -4.99 7.99
N GLU A 128 -13.21 -5.96 8.65
CA GLU A 128 -13.39 -6.25 10.07
C GLU A 128 -12.60 -5.30 10.99
N ARG A 129 -11.73 -4.45 10.43
CA ARG A 129 -10.97 -3.42 11.16
C ARG A 129 -11.60 -2.03 11.10
N LYS A 130 -12.91 -1.94 10.79
CA LYS A 130 -13.68 -0.69 10.89
C LYS A 130 -13.64 -0.17 12.33
N LEU A 131 -13.52 1.14 12.48
CA LEU A 131 -13.50 1.76 13.80
C LEU A 131 -14.82 1.50 14.54
N LYS A 132 -14.71 1.09 15.79
CA LYS A 132 -15.86 0.98 16.71
C LYS A 132 -16.26 2.36 17.22
N ASP A 133 -15.27 3.18 17.60
CA ASP A 133 -15.46 4.60 17.92
C ASP A 133 -15.49 5.41 16.63
N LYS A 134 -16.64 6.06 16.37
CA LYS A 134 -16.89 6.92 15.21
C LYS A 134 -16.73 8.41 15.53
N SER A 135 -16.08 8.76 16.64
CA SER A 135 -15.74 10.14 16.93
C SER A 135 -14.76 10.68 15.89
N LYS A 136 -14.88 11.98 15.57
CA LYS A 136 -13.98 12.63 14.60
C LYS A 136 -12.52 12.55 15.02
N SER A 137 -12.24 12.55 16.32
CA SER A 137 -10.88 12.40 16.85
C SER A 137 -10.30 11.02 16.60
N ALA A 138 -11.09 9.94 16.82
CA ALA A 138 -10.68 8.57 16.55
C ALA A 138 -10.48 8.33 15.05
N GLU A 139 -11.37 8.88 14.21
CA GLU A 139 -11.23 8.80 12.74
C GLU A 139 -9.97 9.53 12.26
N ALA A 140 -9.70 10.75 12.76
CA ALA A 140 -8.52 11.53 12.39
C ALA A 140 -7.23 10.81 12.80
N GLU A 141 -7.18 10.27 14.01
CA GLU A 141 -6.01 9.51 14.49
C GLU A 141 -5.79 8.23 13.68
N ALA A 142 -6.84 7.44 13.45
CA ALA A 142 -6.76 6.22 12.65
C ALA A 142 -6.31 6.53 11.21
N PHE A 143 -6.82 7.61 10.62
CA PHE A 143 -6.41 8.05 9.29
C PHE A 143 -4.93 8.45 9.26
N ARG A 144 -4.47 9.18 10.29
CA ARG A 144 -3.07 9.60 10.45
C ARG A 144 -2.10 8.41 10.46
N VAL A 145 -2.42 7.34 11.20
CA VAL A 145 -1.52 6.17 11.35
C VAL A 145 -1.77 5.06 10.34
N ARG A 146 -2.79 5.17 9.51
CA ARG A 146 -3.26 4.11 8.61
C ARG A 146 -2.17 3.58 7.69
N ALA A 147 -1.36 4.47 7.09
CA ALA A 147 -0.32 4.05 6.16
C ALA A 147 0.80 3.29 6.91
N ALA A 148 1.18 3.71 8.13
CA ALA A 148 2.15 2.99 8.94
C ALA A 148 1.66 1.59 9.31
N HIS A 149 0.36 1.46 9.67
CA HIS A 149 -0.25 0.15 9.89
C HIS A 149 -0.21 -0.71 8.62
N THR A 150 -0.66 -0.20 7.48
CA THR A 150 -0.66 -0.99 6.24
C THR A 150 0.74 -1.48 5.88
N VAL A 151 1.75 -0.61 5.95
CA VAL A 151 3.15 -0.96 5.63
C VAL A 151 3.68 -2.03 6.59
N ASN A 152 3.53 -1.83 7.90
CA ASN A 152 4.08 -2.75 8.89
C ASN A 152 3.24 -4.03 9.05
N ASP A 153 1.92 -4.00 8.86
CA ASP A 153 1.08 -5.21 8.79
C ASP A 153 1.47 -6.08 7.57
N THR A 154 1.81 -5.44 6.43
CA THR A 154 2.34 -6.14 5.25
C THR A 154 3.66 -6.84 5.58
N ARG A 155 4.58 -6.18 6.27
CA ARG A 155 5.86 -6.77 6.69
C ARG A 155 5.64 -7.90 7.69
N ARG A 156 4.72 -7.75 8.65
CA ARG A 156 4.35 -8.81 9.61
C ARG A 156 3.71 -10.03 8.92
N LEU A 157 2.84 -9.77 7.92
CA LEU A 157 2.32 -10.86 7.08
C LEU A 157 3.46 -11.58 6.36
N LEU A 158 4.42 -10.83 5.81
CA LEU A 158 5.56 -11.42 5.14
C LEU A 158 6.43 -12.25 6.11
N ASP A 159 6.65 -11.78 7.35
CA ASP A 159 7.33 -12.57 8.39
C ASP A 159 6.62 -13.93 8.60
N TYR A 160 5.29 -13.94 8.68
CA TYR A 160 4.51 -15.17 8.79
C TYR A 160 4.65 -16.06 7.54
N LEU A 161 4.51 -15.50 6.34
CA LEU A 161 4.64 -16.25 5.09
C LEU A 161 6.00 -16.93 4.96
N MET A 162 7.07 -16.30 5.46
CA MET A 162 8.42 -16.86 5.48
C MET A 162 8.57 -18.11 6.37
N THR A 163 7.65 -18.35 7.31
CA THR A 163 7.67 -19.55 8.17
C THR A 163 6.89 -20.73 7.56
N ARG A 164 6.18 -20.51 6.47
CA ARG A 164 5.28 -21.51 5.87
C ARG A 164 6.03 -22.42 4.91
N PRO A 165 5.95 -23.76 5.07
CA PRO A 165 6.63 -24.71 4.19
C PRO A 165 6.00 -24.78 2.79
N ASP A 166 4.74 -24.36 2.64
CA ASP A 166 4.01 -24.36 1.37
C ASP A 166 4.23 -23.08 0.53
N ILE A 167 5.03 -22.11 1.03
CA ILE A 167 5.37 -20.88 0.31
C ILE A 167 6.84 -20.90 -0.14
N ALA A 168 7.08 -20.62 -1.40
CA ALA A 168 8.41 -20.39 -1.94
C ALA A 168 8.94 -19.02 -1.46
N THR A 169 9.69 -18.99 -0.38
CA THR A 169 10.06 -17.78 0.34
C THR A 169 10.90 -16.78 -0.46
N ASN A 170 11.57 -17.23 -1.53
CA ASN A 170 12.30 -16.38 -2.48
C ASN A 170 11.46 -15.96 -3.71
N ARG A 171 10.17 -16.26 -3.73
CA ARG A 171 9.22 -15.99 -4.82
C ARG A 171 7.95 -15.33 -4.27
N ILE A 172 8.11 -14.28 -3.45
CA ILE A 172 7.00 -13.51 -2.90
C ILE A 172 6.94 -12.16 -3.61
N TYR A 173 5.73 -11.78 -4.02
CA TYR A 173 5.44 -10.61 -4.85
C TYR A 173 4.41 -9.73 -4.18
N LEU A 174 4.45 -8.42 -4.47
CA LEU A 174 3.46 -7.47 -3.99
C LEU A 174 2.68 -6.91 -5.18
N VAL A 175 1.35 -6.90 -5.08
CA VAL A 175 0.48 -6.13 -5.97
C VAL A 175 -0.37 -5.19 -5.11
N GLY A 176 -0.34 -3.92 -5.44
CA GLY A 176 -1.17 -2.93 -4.76
C GLY A 176 -2.04 -2.17 -5.73
N ALA A 177 -3.30 -1.90 -5.36
CA ALA A 177 -4.23 -1.13 -6.17
C ALA A 177 -4.64 0.18 -5.47
N SER A 178 -4.60 1.32 -6.18
CA SER A 178 -5.01 2.62 -5.65
C SER A 178 -4.27 2.98 -4.35
N TYR A 179 -4.95 3.14 -3.22
CA TYR A 179 -4.32 3.32 -1.92
C TYR A 179 -3.34 2.17 -1.56
N GLY A 180 -3.68 0.94 -1.95
CA GLY A 180 -2.77 -0.20 -1.82
C GLY A 180 -1.50 -0.09 -2.67
N ALA A 181 -1.53 0.62 -3.80
CA ALA A 181 -0.33 0.90 -4.59
C ALA A 181 0.53 1.99 -3.92
N ILE A 182 -0.09 3.02 -3.33
CA ILE A 182 0.60 4.07 -2.58
C ILE A 182 1.35 3.48 -1.38
N THR A 183 0.67 2.69 -0.56
CA THR A 183 1.26 2.05 0.63
C THR A 183 2.17 0.88 0.26
N GLY A 184 1.84 0.16 -0.81
CA GLY A 184 2.63 -0.95 -1.34
C GLY A 184 4.00 -0.52 -1.87
N ALA A 185 4.10 0.67 -2.48
CA ALA A 185 5.38 1.26 -2.86
C ALA A 185 6.32 1.39 -1.64
N THR A 186 5.78 1.88 -0.51
CA THR A 186 6.54 2.01 0.74
C THR A 186 6.83 0.66 1.38
N ALA A 187 5.85 -0.26 1.41
CA ALA A 187 6.04 -1.60 1.97
C ALA A 187 7.13 -2.39 1.21
N ALA A 188 7.09 -2.37 -0.13
CA ALA A 188 8.11 -2.99 -0.97
C ALA A 188 9.49 -2.33 -0.83
N ALA A 189 9.53 -1.01 -0.60
CA ALA A 189 10.78 -0.29 -0.36
C ALA A 189 11.42 -0.61 1.01
N PHE A 190 10.60 -0.98 2.02
CA PHE A 190 11.05 -1.27 3.38
C PHE A 190 11.35 -2.76 3.59
N ASP A 191 10.91 -3.62 2.67
CA ASP A 191 11.09 -5.06 2.78
C ASP A 191 11.62 -5.66 1.48
N GLU A 192 12.89 -6.07 1.52
CA GLU A 192 13.61 -6.58 0.36
C GLU A 192 13.22 -8.01 -0.02
N ARG A 193 12.44 -8.70 0.82
CA ARG A 193 11.97 -10.08 0.56
C ARG A 193 10.93 -10.14 -0.57
N PHE A 194 10.28 -9.02 -0.90
CA PHE A 194 9.48 -8.93 -2.12
C PHE A 194 10.37 -8.99 -3.35
N ARG A 195 10.18 -9.99 -4.19
CA ARG A 195 10.97 -10.19 -5.42
C ARG A 195 10.70 -9.16 -6.50
N ALA A 196 9.46 -8.70 -6.60
CA ALA A 196 9.01 -7.61 -7.46
C ALA A 196 7.71 -7.00 -6.90
N ALA A 197 7.33 -5.85 -7.43
CA ALA A 197 6.06 -5.21 -7.11
C ALA A 197 5.34 -4.72 -8.38
N ALA A 198 4.00 -4.76 -8.36
CA ALA A 198 3.13 -4.14 -9.35
C ALA A 198 2.21 -3.12 -8.64
N LEU A 199 2.26 -1.88 -9.06
CA LEU A 199 1.53 -0.76 -8.47
C LEU A 199 0.49 -0.24 -9.46
N ILE A 200 -0.78 -0.58 -9.19
CA ILE A 200 -1.92 -0.34 -10.07
C ILE A 200 -2.63 0.94 -9.61
N TYR A 201 -2.73 1.95 -10.48
CA TYR A 201 -3.38 3.23 -10.20
C TYR A 201 -2.84 3.94 -8.96
N GLY A 202 -1.53 3.79 -8.71
CA GLY A 202 -0.81 4.49 -7.65
C GLY A 202 -0.34 5.88 -8.08
N GLY A 203 -0.06 6.72 -7.09
CA GLY A 203 0.51 8.05 -7.30
C GLY A 203 1.36 8.47 -6.12
N GLY A 204 2.08 9.54 -6.28
CA GLY A 204 2.91 10.17 -5.25
C GLY A 204 2.95 11.68 -5.43
N ASP A 205 3.72 12.37 -4.59
CA ASP A 205 3.65 13.81 -4.38
C ASP A 205 2.27 14.20 -3.80
N LEU A 206 2.22 14.26 -2.48
CA LEU A 206 0.96 14.47 -1.75
C LEU A 206 0.19 15.72 -2.23
N ASN A 207 0.88 16.77 -2.67
CA ASN A 207 0.22 17.95 -3.21
C ASN A 207 -0.49 17.65 -4.54
N LYS A 208 0.11 16.81 -5.38
CA LYS A 208 -0.51 16.37 -6.65
C LYS A 208 -1.67 15.40 -6.39
N LEU A 209 -1.53 14.48 -5.42
CA LEU A 209 -2.62 13.61 -4.99
C LEU A 209 -3.83 14.41 -4.49
N LEU A 210 -3.61 15.39 -3.63
CA LEU A 210 -4.67 16.26 -3.08
C LEU A 210 -5.21 17.28 -4.09
N SER A 211 -4.62 17.38 -5.27
CA SER A 211 -5.08 18.23 -6.37
C SER A 211 -5.90 17.47 -7.41
N ALA A 212 -6.14 16.15 -7.20
CA ALA A 212 -7.06 15.39 -8.05
C ALA A 212 -8.45 16.04 -8.05
N GLU A 213 -9.13 15.98 -9.20
CA GLU A 213 -10.40 16.70 -9.42
C GLU A 213 -11.46 16.36 -8.38
N MET A 214 -11.65 15.09 -8.07
CA MET A 214 -12.62 14.65 -7.08
C MET A 214 -12.30 15.22 -5.68
N ILE A 215 -11.03 15.18 -5.26
CA ILE A 215 -10.60 15.67 -3.95
C ILE A 215 -10.73 17.20 -3.88
N HIS A 216 -10.36 17.88 -4.98
CA HIS A 216 -10.49 19.33 -5.07
C HIS A 216 -11.94 19.79 -4.90
N ASN A 217 -12.87 19.11 -5.57
CA ASN A 217 -14.30 19.41 -5.51
C ASN A 217 -14.90 19.17 -4.11
N GLU A 218 -14.47 18.13 -3.40
CA GLU A 218 -14.91 17.85 -2.03
C GLU A 218 -14.37 18.87 -1.01
N LEU A 219 -13.14 19.36 -1.17
CA LEU A 219 -12.52 20.30 -0.23
C LEU A 219 -13.01 21.74 -0.39
N GLY A 220 -13.46 22.14 -1.57
CA GLY A 220 -13.98 23.47 -1.85
C GLY A 220 -13.08 24.60 -1.35
N ALA A 221 -13.65 25.64 -0.72
CA ALA A 221 -12.94 26.80 -0.20
C ALA A 221 -11.91 26.48 0.91
N TRP A 222 -12.06 25.35 1.61
CA TRP A 222 -11.15 24.89 2.65
C TRP A 222 -9.90 24.17 2.09
N GLY A 223 -9.85 23.96 0.77
CA GLY A 223 -8.78 23.23 0.10
C GLY A 223 -7.36 23.63 0.49
N PRO A 224 -6.96 24.93 0.49
CA PRO A 224 -5.61 25.33 0.86
C PRO A 224 -5.22 24.96 2.30
N LEU A 225 -6.13 25.16 3.26
CA LEU A 225 -5.89 24.79 4.66
C LEU A 225 -5.83 23.27 4.83
N ALA A 226 -6.77 22.55 4.23
CA ALA A 226 -6.81 21.09 4.27
C ALA A 226 -5.54 20.48 3.66
N LYS A 227 -5.03 21.01 2.53
CA LYS A 227 -3.76 20.59 1.91
C LYS A 227 -2.58 20.82 2.84
N THR A 228 -2.52 21.99 3.51
CA THR A 228 -1.45 22.29 4.46
C THR A 228 -1.44 21.33 5.64
N ILE A 229 -2.60 21.05 6.23
CA ILE A 229 -2.77 20.08 7.31
C ILE A 229 -2.39 18.67 6.85
N ALA A 230 -2.90 18.25 5.69
CA ALA A 230 -2.62 16.95 5.10
C ALA A 230 -1.11 16.81 4.79
N TRP A 231 -0.46 17.84 4.28
CA TRP A 231 0.98 17.85 4.06
C TRP A 231 1.76 17.74 5.38
N TYR A 232 1.35 18.49 6.39
CA TYR A 232 2.02 18.49 7.70
C TYR A 232 2.04 17.08 8.32
N PHE A 233 0.91 16.38 8.32
CA PHE A 233 0.79 15.05 8.93
C PHE A 233 1.07 13.89 7.95
N GLY A 234 0.90 14.10 6.66
CA GLY A 234 0.87 13.04 5.65
C GLY A 234 2.11 12.97 4.77
N SER A 235 2.92 14.02 4.70
CA SER A 235 4.09 14.02 3.82
C SER A 235 5.12 12.92 4.16
N VAL A 236 5.09 12.37 5.39
CA VAL A 236 5.95 11.28 5.81
C VAL A 236 5.66 9.97 5.06
N PHE A 237 4.39 9.69 4.73
CA PHE A 237 4.02 8.46 4.01
C PHE A 237 3.97 8.63 2.49
N ASP A 238 4.40 9.78 1.96
CA ASP A 238 4.45 10.01 0.51
C ASP A 238 5.40 9.00 -0.16
N PRO A 239 4.89 8.12 -1.05
CA PRO A 239 5.66 7.03 -1.62
C PRO A 239 6.81 7.49 -2.53
N VAL A 240 6.81 8.72 -3.03
CA VAL A 240 7.93 9.26 -3.80
C VAL A 240 9.25 9.27 -2.99
N LYS A 241 9.17 9.33 -1.66
CA LYS A 241 10.34 9.27 -0.77
C LYS A 241 10.98 7.89 -0.72
N TYR A 242 10.23 6.84 -1.06
CA TYR A 242 10.62 5.46 -0.78
C TYR A 242 10.74 4.60 -2.04
N VAL A 243 9.88 4.80 -3.05
CA VAL A 243 9.76 3.92 -4.23
C VAL A 243 11.10 3.65 -4.93
N GLY A 244 12.01 4.61 -4.94
CA GLY A 244 13.35 4.43 -5.52
C GLY A 244 14.23 3.40 -4.81
N ARG A 245 13.87 2.96 -3.58
CA ARG A 245 14.56 1.90 -2.83
C ARG A 245 14.14 0.49 -3.26
N ILE A 246 13.11 0.36 -4.08
CA ILE A 246 12.70 -0.94 -4.64
C ILE A 246 13.78 -1.48 -5.57
N ALA A 247 14.43 -0.61 -6.35
CA ALA A 247 15.54 -1.00 -7.22
C ALA A 247 16.67 -1.71 -6.42
N PRO A 248 17.31 -2.74 -6.99
CA PRO A 248 17.22 -3.20 -8.39
C PRO A 248 16.11 -4.25 -8.64
N ARG A 249 15.14 -4.40 -7.76
CA ARG A 249 14.02 -5.34 -7.94
C ARG A 249 13.05 -4.79 -8.99
N PRO A 250 12.50 -5.63 -9.89
CA PRO A 250 11.59 -5.22 -10.95
C PRO A 250 10.32 -4.55 -10.39
N LEU A 251 9.90 -3.46 -11.02
CA LEU A 251 8.72 -2.69 -10.64
C LEU A 251 7.83 -2.44 -11.85
N LEU A 252 6.54 -2.77 -11.75
CA LEU A 252 5.52 -2.39 -12.71
C LEU A 252 4.68 -1.24 -12.15
N LEU A 253 4.45 -0.21 -12.95
CA LEU A 253 3.61 0.94 -12.63
C LEU A 253 2.52 1.06 -13.71
N GLN A 254 1.27 0.96 -13.30
CA GLN A 254 0.09 0.95 -14.18
C GLN A 254 -0.85 2.08 -13.81
N ASN A 255 -1.20 2.95 -14.75
CA ASN A 255 -2.03 4.12 -14.48
C ASN A 255 -3.01 4.41 -15.62
N ALA A 256 -4.09 5.16 -15.33
CA ALA A 256 -5.04 5.64 -16.31
C ALA A 256 -4.73 7.07 -16.74
N LYS A 257 -4.98 7.37 -18.04
CA LYS A 257 -4.69 8.68 -18.62
C LYS A 257 -5.66 9.77 -18.17
N ALA A 258 -6.89 9.40 -17.88
CA ALA A 258 -7.96 10.31 -17.46
C ALA A 258 -8.39 10.08 -16.00
N ASP A 259 -7.48 9.61 -15.15
CA ASP A 259 -7.74 9.31 -13.74
C ASP A 259 -8.09 10.60 -12.96
N THR A 260 -9.32 10.67 -12.45
CA THR A 260 -9.83 11.82 -11.70
C THR A 260 -9.67 11.67 -10.19
N LEU A 261 -9.27 10.48 -9.70
CA LEU A 261 -9.01 10.21 -8.27
C LEU A 261 -7.51 10.24 -7.95
N VAL A 262 -6.69 9.61 -8.80
CA VAL A 262 -5.23 9.70 -8.73
C VAL A 262 -4.73 10.43 -9.98
N ALA A 263 -4.64 11.75 -9.88
CA ALA A 263 -4.32 12.59 -11.04
C ALA A 263 -3.08 12.06 -11.80
N PRO A 264 -3.08 12.08 -13.14
CA PRO A 264 -1.94 11.62 -13.94
C PRO A 264 -0.62 12.31 -13.58
N ALA A 265 -0.66 13.54 -13.05
CA ALA A 265 0.51 14.23 -12.53
C ALA A 265 1.10 13.55 -11.28
N ALA A 266 0.25 13.01 -10.40
CA ALA A 266 0.67 12.25 -9.22
C ALA A 266 1.25 10.88 -9.62
N ALA A 267 0.64 10.23 -10.61
CA ALA A 267 1.15 8.99 -11.18
C ALA A 267 2.56 9.20 -11.77
N ARG A 268 2.76 10.24 -12.59
CA ARG A 268 4.08 10.59 -13.14
C ARG A 268 5.11 10.88 -12.05
N ALA A 269 4.74 11.59 -10.98
CA ALA A 269 5.66 11.84 -9.87
C ALA A 269 6.19 10.55 -9.23
N LEU A 270 5.32 9.55 -9.03
CA LEU A 270 5.72 8.23 -8.52
C LEU A 270 6.63 7.50 -9.52
N GLN A 271 6.29 7.55 -10.82
CA GLN A 271 7.07 6.92 -11.90
C GLN A 271 8.46 7.55 -12.03
N GLU A 272 8.58 8.87 -11.91
CA GLU A 272 9.85 9.61 -11.96
C GLU A 272 10.74 9.30 -10.74
N ALA A 273 10.15 9.17 -9.56
CA ALA A 273 10.88 8.80 -8.34
C ALA A 273 11.34 7.33 -8.31
N ALA A 274 10.67 6.45 -9.03
CA ALA A 274 11.05 5.05 -9.18
C ALA A 274 12.30 4.91 -10.04
N LYS A 275 13.25 4.05 -9.59
CA LYS A 275 14.48 3.71 -10.31
C LYS A 275 14.30 2.45 -11.17
N GLU A 276 15.23 2.24 -12.11
CA GLU A 276 15.28 1.02 -12.92
C GLU A 276 15.68 -0.22 -12.09
N PRO A 277 15.21 -1.43 -12.48
CA PRO A 277 14.35 -1.71 -13.64
C PRO A 277 12.86 -1.47 -13.35
N LYS A 278 12.22 -0.66 -14.19
CA LYS A 278 10.78 -0.40 -14.10
C LYS A 278 10.09 -0.51 -15.45
N THR A 279 8.83 -0.91 -15.43
CA THR A 279 7.92 -0.91 -16.58
C THR A 279 6.76 0.01 -16.26
N VAL A 280 6.38 0.88 -17.22
CA VAL A 280 5.28 1.82 -17.05
C VAL A 280 4.24 1.56 -18.13
N LEU A 281 2.99 1.32 -17.72
CA LEU A 281 1.86 1.13 -18.62
C LEU A 281 0.78 2.17 -18.34
N TRP A 282 0.20 2.70 -19.41
CA TRP A 282 -0.91 3.64 -19.35
C TRP A 282 -2.13 3.08 -20.08
N TYR A 283 -3.28 3.19 -19.45
CA TYR A 283 -4.57 2.74 -19.99
C TYR A 283 -5.46 3.94 -20.31
N GLU A 284 -6.34 3.78 -21.29
CA GLU A 284 -7.42 4.74 -21.52
C GLU A 284 -8.47 4.58 -20.41
N GLY A 285 -9.14 5.68 -20.06
CA GLY A 285 -10.20 5.69 -19.05
C GLY A 285 -9.82 6.36 -17.73
N ASP A 286 -10.74 6.25 -16.76
CA ASP A 286 -10.67 6.83 -15.41
C ASP A 286 -10.19 5.78 -14.39
N HIS A 287 -10.21 6.15 -13.11
CA HIS A 287 -9.82 5.29 -11.99
C HIS A 287 -10.76 4.09 -11.86
N LEU A 288 -10.19 2.87 -11.82
CA LEU A 288 -10.99 1.65 -11.62
C LEU A 288 -11.67 1.65 -10.26
N GLY A 289 -12.97 1.28 -10.24
CA GLY A 289 -13.78 1.24 -9.02
C GLY A 289 -14.24 2.59 -8.50
N LYS A 290 -14.09 3.68 -9.28
CA LYS A 290 -14.63 5.00 -8.94
C LYS A 290 -16.16 5.02 -8.93
N THR A 291 -16.79 4.33 -9.88
CA THR A 291 -18.23 4.12 -9.94
C THR A 291 -18.58 2.80 -9.24
N ARG A 292 -19.89 2.63 -8.88
CA ARG A 292 -20.37 1.37 -8.32
C ARG A 292 -20.19 0.19 -9.27
N ASP A 293 -20.14 0.48 -10.56
CA ASP A 293 -19.90 -0.51 -11.62
C ASP A 293 -18.42 -0.53 -11.95
N LEU A 294 -17.75 -1.61 -11.52
CA LEU A 294 -16.39 -1.90 -11.92
C LEU A 294 -16.38 -2.18 -13.44
N ASP A 295 -15.56 -1.45 -14.19
CA ASP A 295 -15.24 -1.84 -15.56
C ASP A 295 -14.45 -3.15 -15.52
N ALA A 296 -15.17 -4.27 -15.62
CA ALA A 296 -14.61 -5.61 -15.44
C ALA A 296 -13.62 -5.97 -16.56
N GLU A 297 -13.81 -5.46 -17.78
CA GLU A 297 -12.92 -5.73 -18.91
C GLU A 297 -11.58 -5.01 -18.71
N LEU A 298 -11.63 -3.72 -18.39
CA LEU A 298 -10.43 -2.94 -18.10
C LEU A 298 -9.71 -3.46 -16.86
N ALA A 299 -10.45 -3.80 -15.79
CA ALA A 299 -9.88 -4.37 -14.58
C ALA A 299 -9.14 -5.67 -14.86
N MET A 300 -9.78 -6.58 -15.61
CA MET A 300 -9.16 -7.85 -16.00
C MET A 300 -7.92 -7.62 -16.87
N ARG A 301 -7.97 -6.72 -17.84
CA ARG A 301 -6.82 -6.38 -18.69
C ARG A 301 -5.64 -5.89 -17.87
N VAL A 302 -5.87 -4.94 -16.95
CA VAL A 302 -4.83 -4.38 -16.06
C VAL A 302 -4.20 -5.47 -15.19
N LEU A 303 -5.03 -6.37 -14.64
CA LEU A 303 -4.57 -7.48 -13.81
C LEU A 303 -3.82 -8.55 -14.61
N MET A 304 -4.24 -8.83 -15.84
CA MET A 304 -3.53 -9.77 -16.73
C MET A 304 -2.15 -9.25 -17.13
N ASP A 305 -2.00 -7.93 -17.35
CA ASP A 305 -0.69 -7.32 -17.59
C ASP A 305 0.21 -7.43 -16.34
N ALA A 306 -0.35 -7.24 -15.13
CA ALA A 306 0.37 -7.46 -13.88
C ALA A 306 0.76 -8.94 -13.70
N LEU A 307 -0.14 -9.88 -13.98
CA LEU A 307 0.15 -11.31 -13.92
C LEU A 307 1.28 -11.70 -14.88
N LYS A 308 1.21 -11.24 -16.14
CA LYS A 308 2.27 -11.48 -17.13
C LYS A 308 3.63 -10.99 -16.64
N PHE A 309 3.68 -9.76 -16.12
CA PHE A 309 4.91 -9.21 -15.54
C PHE A 309 5.44 -10.09 -14.40
N LEU A 310 4.59 -10.53 -13.48
CA LEU A 310 5.00 -11.39 -12.37
C LEU A 310 5.48 -12.76 -12.85
N GLN A 311 4.83 -13.39 -13.84
CA GLN A 311 5.26 -14.66 -14.42
C GLN A 311 6.63 -14.55 -15.10
N GLU A 312 6.90 -13.45 -15.79
CA GLU A 312 8.22 -13.22 -16.41
C GLU A 312 9.33 -13.09 -15.36
N VAL A 313 9.06 -12.38 -14.26
CA VAL A 313 10.01 -12.26 -13.14
C VAL A 313 10.20 -13.61 -12.43
N ASP A 314 9.10 -14.35 -12.20
CA ASP A 314 9.10 -15.64 -11.53
C ASP A 314 9.88 -16.70 -12.34
N THR A 315 9.67 -16.77 -13.64
CA THR A 315 10.40 -17.67 -14.54
C THR A 315 11.90 -17.42 -14.48
N LYS A 316 12.33 -16.17 -14.46
CA LYS A 316 13.75 -15.80 -14.31
C LYS A 316 14.31 -16.21 -12.94
N ALA A 317 13.51 -16.08 -11.87
CA ALA A 317 13.91 -16.51 -10.53
C ALA A 317 14.10 -18.04 -10.44
N VAL A 318 13.19 -18.82 -11.03
CA VAL A 318 13.28 -20.28 -11.11
C VAL A 318 14.52 -20.72 -11.91
N ALA A 319 14.78 -20.06 -13.05
CA ALA A 319 15.94 -20.35 -13.88
C ALA A 319 17.27 -20.04 -13.18
N ALA A 320 17.34 -18.96 -12.42
CA ALA A 320 18.52 -18.59 -11.64
C ALA A 320 18.86 -19.62 -10.55
N ASN A 321 17.84 -20.19 -9.90
CA ASN A 321 18.01 -21.22 -8.86
C ASN A 321 18.42 -22.60 -9.41
N ARG A 322 18.23 -22.86 -10.72
CA ARG A 322 18.62 -24.13 -11.38
C ARG A 322 20.03 -24.12 -11.94
N ARG A 323 20.74 -23.00 -11.95
CA ARG A 323 22.14 -22.97 -12.38
C ARG A 323 22.98 -23.65 -11.31
N PRO A 324 23.79 -24.69 -11.66
CA PRO A 324 24.74 -25.30 -10.71
C PRO A 324 25.73 -24.24 -10.26
N GLU A 325 26.15 -24.33 -8.98
CA GLU A 325 27.25 -23.51 -8.49
C GLU A 325 28.49 -23.79 -9.36
N PRO A 326 29.27 -22.77 -9.72
CA PRO A 326 30.50 -22.98 -10.45
C PRO A 326 31.40 -23.89 -9.60
N LYS A 327 31.89 -25.00 -10.21
CA LYS A 327 32.82 -25.96 -9.61
C LYS A 327 34.13 -25.30 -9.26
#